data_0687e55a06079c76f43a8c02fdb9ded0
#
_entry.id   0687e55a06079c76f43a8c02fdb9ded0
#
_cell.length_a   1.000
_cell.length_b   1.000
_cell.length_c   1.000
_cell.angle_alpha   90.00
_cell.angle_beta   90.00
_cell.angle_gamma   90.00
#
_symmetry.space_group_name_H-M   'P 1'
#
loop_
_entity.id
_entity.type
_entity.pdbx_description
1 polymer ?
#
loop_
_entity_poly.entity_id
_entity_poly.type
_entity_poly.pdbx_seq_one_letter_code
_entity_poly.pdbx_strand_id
1 'polypeptide(L)'
;MSTFKKPTRGIYVLDDLKQFVASKTYSEIVQFIRQIVLAVKGKQNAANASDSISEPMQNIYELLKYTFNNIQKFPPEQTNNRFGNKSYRIWHEQTLVKDATVQIAKLFSSNSGNNNQEAVLELLPYYYDSFGNATRIDFGTGHEVNFILFLLCLYKMKYLNDMDLSFIGT
;
A
#
# COMPACT_ATOMS: atom_id res chain seq x y z
N MET A 1 10.86 -4.40 23.06
CA MET A 1 10.58 -3.04 22.56
C MET A 1 9.97 -3.19 21.17
N SER A 2 8.90 -2.45 20.87
CA SER A 2 8.32 -2.44 19.52
C SER A 2 9.33 -2.03 18.48
N THR A 3 9.37 -2.75 17.36
CA THR A 3 10.20 -2.43 16.20
C THR A 3 9.43 -1.53 15.21
N PHE A 4 8.11 -1.38 15.37
CA PHE A 4 7.23 -0.63 14.49
C PHE A 4 7.12 0.83 14.91
N LYS A 5 7.12 1.73 13.93
CA LYS A 5 6.97 3.18 14.15
C LYS A 5 6.04 3.78 13.12
N LYS A 6 5.16 4.69 13.54
CA LYS A 6 4.36 5.46 12.60
C LYS A 6 5.31 6.28 11.71
N PRO A 7 5.25 6.14 10.37
CA PRO A 7 6.04 6.93 9.45
C PRO A 7 5.78 8.43 9.61
N THR A 8 6.83 9.20 9.55
CA THR A 8 6.77 10.67 9.56
C THR A 8 7.63 11.22 8.43
N ARG A 9 7.25 12.40 7.93
CA ARG A 9 8.06 13.07 6.91
C ARG A 9 9.47 13.34 7.45
N GLY A 10 10.48 12.90 6.73
CA GLY A 10 11.90 13.09 7.06
C GLY A 10 12.68 13.87 6.01
N ILE A 11 12.09 14.13 4.82
CA ILE A 11 12.74 14.84 3.71
C ILE A 11 12.08 16.21 3.56
N TYR A 12 12.82 17.27 3.90
CA TYR A 12 12.34 18.66 3.83
C TYR A 12 13.20 19.50 2.89
N VAL A 13 14.49 19.20 2.79
CA VAL A 13 15.48 19.94 1.99
C VAL A 13 16.28 19.00 1.10
N LEU A 14 17.05 19.57 0.15
CA LEU A 14 17.83 18.80 -0.81
C LEU A 14 18.87 17.88 -0.15
N ASP A 15 19.43 18.29 0.96
CA ASP A 15 20.44 17.48 1.65
C ASP A 15 19.84 16.26 2.35
N ASP A 16 18.61 16.34 2.87
CA ASP A 16 17.86 15.18 3.34
C ASP A 16 17.63 14.17 2.21
N LEU A 17 17.28 14.69 1.01
CA LEU A 17 17.09 13.85 -0.17
C LEU A 17 18.40 13.15 -0.57
N LYS A 18 19.53 13.84 -0.56
CA LYS A 18 20.85 13.22 -0.85
C LYS A 18 21.17 12.12 0.15
N GLN A 19 20.93 12.36 1.45
CA GLN A 19 21.14 11.35 2.49
C GLN A 19 20.20 10.15 2.27
N PHE A 20 18.93 10.38 1.93
CA PHE A 20 17.99 9.30 1.62
C PHE A 20 18.47 8.46 0.43
N VAL A 21 18.85 9.08 -0.69
CA VAL A 21 19.34 8.37 -1.88
C VAL A 21 20.62 7.57 -1.60
N ALA A 22 21.47 8.04 -0.68
CA ALA A 22 22.66 7.31 -0.25
C ALA A 22 22.37 6.22 0.82
N SER A 23 21.14 6.11 1.30
CA SER A 23 20.77 5.21 2.39
C SER A 23 20.60 3.76 1.94
N LYS A 24 20.75 2.84 2.88
CA LYS A 24 20.41 1.42 2.70
C LYS A 24 18.92 1.25 2.36
N THR A 25 18.05 2.04 2.97
CA THR A 25 16.60 2.00 2.71
C THR A 25 16.28 2.29 1.25
N TYR A 26 16.89 3.31 0.64
CA TYR A 26 16.71 3.58 -0.78
C TYR A 26 17.16 2.41 -1.65
N SER A 27 18.31 1.82 -1.35
CA SER A 27 18.82 0.63 -2.07
C SER A 27 17.85 -0.56 -1.93
N GLU A 28 17.28 -0.79 -0.75
CA GLU A 28 16.30 -1.87 -0.51
C GLU A 28 15.02 -1.64 -1.32
N ILE A 29 14.52 -0.41 -1.40
CA ILE A 29 13.34 -0.07 -2.23
C ILE A 29 13.60 -0.37 -3.70
N VAL A 30 14.73 0.12 -4.23
CA VAL A 30 15.11 -0.12 -5.64
C VAL A 30 15.29 -1.61 -5.92
N GLN A 31 15.90 -2.35 -5.00
CA GLN A 31 16.08 -3.80 -5.13
C GLN A 31 14.74 -4.53 -5.13
N PHE A 32 13.81 -4.17 -4.26
CA PHE A 32 12.49 -4.78 -4.20
C PHE A 32 11.69 -4.56 -5.49
N ILE A 33 11.71 -3.33 -6.04
CA ILE A 33 11.10 -3.04 -7.34
C ILE A 33 11.72 -3.91 -8.44
N ARG A 34 13.04 -4.05 -8.46
CA ARG A 34 13.72 -4.92 -9.43
C ARG A 34 13.32 -6.39 -9.30
N GLN A 35 13.16 -6.88 -8.08
CA GLN A 35 12.70 -8.26 -7.82
C GLN A 35 11.29 -8.49 -8.39
N ILE A 36 10.35 -7.55 -8.17
CA ILE A 36 9.00 -7.61 -8.73
C ILE A 36 9.08 -7.62 -10.28
N VAL A 37 9.83 -6.70 -10.88
CA VAL A 37 10.00 -6.62 -12.34
C VAL A 37 10.55 -7.93 -12.91
N LEU A 38 11.55 -8.52 -12.27
CA LEU A 38 12.14 -9.79 -12.72
C LEU A 38 11.16 -10.96 -12.54
N ALA A 39 10.35 -10.95 -11.49
CA ALA A 39 9.37 -11.99 -11.23
C ALA A 39 8.25 -12.04 -12.28
N VAL A 40 7.91 -10.91 -12.90
CA VAL A 40 6.82 -10.82 -13.91
C VAL A 40 7.32 -10.71 -15.36
N LYS A 41 8.60 -10.41 -15.56
CA LYS A 41 9.17 -10.21 -16.91
C LYS A 41 8.96 -11.44 -17.80
N GLY A 42 8.33 -11.24 -18.96
CA GLY A 42 8.07 -12.29 -19.94
C GLY A 42 6.95 -13.25 -19.58
N LYS A 43 6.24 -13.01 -18.47
CA LYS A 43 5.02 -13.75 -18.12
C LYS A 43 3.80 -13.04 -18.70
N GLN A 44 2.82 -13.81 -19.17
CA GLN A 44 1.51 -13.27 -19.50
C GLN A 44 0.75 -12.96 -18.21
N ASN A 45 -0.07 -11.90 -18.22
CA ASN A 45 -0.98 -11.64 -17.12
C ASN A 45 -1.86 -12.85 -16.91
N ALA A 46 -1.85 -13.38 -15.73
CA ALA A 46 -2.62 -14.56 -15.36
C ALA A 46 -4.10 -14.14 -15.15
N ALA A 47 -4.81 -13.90 -16.26
CA ALA A 47 -6.24 -13.58 -16.24
C ALA A 47 -7.10 -14.65 -15.55
N ASN A 48 -6.52 -15.84 -15.26
CA ASN A 48 -7.20 -16.99 -14.67
C ASN A 48 -6.33 -17.72 -13.62
N ALA A 49 -5.41 -17.06 -12.95
CA ALA A 49 -4.57 -17.68 -11.92
C ALA A 49 -5.33 -17.88 -10.59
N SER A 50 -6.51 -18.51 -10.63
CA SER A 50 -7.23 -18.87 -9.40
C SER A 50 -6.59 -20.02 -8.63
N ASP A 51 -5.66 -20.77 -9.24
CA ASP A 51 -5.27 -22.07 -8.71
C ASP A 51 -4.02 -22.11 -7.83
N SER A 52 -3.37 -20.95 -7.56
CA SER A 52 -2.16 -20.94 -6.73
C SER A 52 -1.83 -19.62 -6.02
N ILE A 53 -2.78 -18.72 -5.87
CA ILE A 53 -2.56 -17.49 -5.10
C ILE A 53 -2.38 -17.87 -3.63
N SER A 54 -1.29 -17.41 -3.00
CA SER A 54 -1.05 -17.66 -1.57
C SER A 54 -2.12 -16.99 -0.69
N GLU A 55 -2.34 -17.53 0.51
CA GLU A 55 -3.25 -16.90 1.49
C GLU A 55 -2.90 -15.42 1.75
N PRO A 56 -1.63 -15.02 1.97
CA PRO A 56 -1.27 -13.62 2.11
C PRO A 56 -1.69 -12.75 0.92
N MET A 57 -1.48 -13.21 -0.31
CA MET A 57 -1.88 -12.46 -1.51
C MET A 57 -3.40 -12.40 -1.65
N GLN A 58 -4.12 -13.46 -1.32
CA GLN A 58 -5.59 -13.44 -1.28
C GLN A 58 -6.11 -12.40 -0.28
N ASN A 59 -5.50 -12.32 0.90
CA ASN A 59 -5.89 -11.35 1.92
C ASN A 59 -5.63 -9.89 1.46
N ILE A 60 -4.53 -9.63 0.74
CA ILE A 60 -4.26 -8.32 0.13
C ILE A 60 -5.30 -8.03 -0.97
N TYR A 61 -5.64 -9.00 -1.80
CA TYR A 61 -6.69 -8.86 -2.81
C TYR A 61 -8.04 -8.49 -2.17
N GLU A 62 -8.44 -9.15 -1.09
CA GLU A 62 -9.69 -8.83 -0.38
C GLU A 62 -9.64 -7.43 0.27
N LEU A 63 -8.47 -6.98 0.77
CA LEU A 63 -8.27 -5.62 1.25
C LEU A 63 -8.49 -4.59 0.12
N LEU A 64 -7.92 -4.82 -1.06
CA LEU A 64 -8.11 -3.95 -2.23
C LEU A 64 -9.55 -3.97 -2.73
N LYS A 65 -10.16 -5.14 -2.79
CA LYS A 65 -11.57 -5.34 -3.17
C LYS A 65 -12.53 -4.61 -2.21
N TYR A 66 -12.27 -4.68 -0.90
CA TYR A 66 -13.00 -3.90 0.08
C TYR A 66 -12.91 -2.40 -0.22
N THR A 67 -11.70 -1.90 -0.47
CA THR A 67 -11.46 -0.50 -0.78
C THR A 67 -12.17 -0.07 -2.06
N PHE A 68 -12.10 -0.88 -3.12
CA PHE A 68 -12.78 -0.65 -4.39
C PHE A 68 -14.31 -0.62 -4.23
N ASN A 69 -14.89 -1.61 -3.55
CA ASN A 69 -16.35 -1.70 -3.35
C ASN A 69 -16.91 -0.50 -2.56
N ASN A 70 -16.09 0.10 -1.68
CA ASN A 70 -16.51 1.29 -0.93
C ASN A 70 -16.56 2.57 -1.79
N ILE A 71 -15.92 2.61 -2.98
CA ILE A 71 -16.02 3.77 -3.89
C ILE A 71 -17.49 4.05 -4.24
N GLN A 72 -18.30 3.01 -4.46
CA GLN A 72 -19.70 3.15 -4.83
C GLN A 72 -20.57 3.81 -3.75
N LYS A 73 -20.13 3.80 -2.49
CA LYS A 73 -20.84 4.47 -1.38
C LYS A 73 -20.65 6.01 -1.41
N PHE A 74 -19.68 6.48 -2.19
CA PHE A 74 -19.31 7.89 -2.29
C PHE A 74 -19.33 8.35 -3.75
N PRO A 75 -20.51 8.36 -4.40
CA PRO A 75 -20.59 8.73 -5.82
C PRO A 75 -20.09 10.17 -6.03
N PRO A 76 -19.49 10.44 -7.19
CA PRO A 76 -19.05 11.81 -7.52
C PRO A 76 -20.21 12.81 -7.46
N GLU A 77 -19.97 13.96 -6.83
CA GLU A 77 -20.91 15.07 -6.89
C GLU A 77 -21.06 15.57 -8.33
N GLN A 78 -22.30 15.86 -8.74
CA GLN A 78 -22.64 16.42 -10.05
C GLN A 78 -22.33 17.93 -10.10
N THR A 79 -21.10 18.30 -9.78
CA THR A 79 -20.67 19.72 -9.75
C THR A 79 -19.47 19.90 -10.68
N ASN A 80 -19.40 21.10 -11.33
CA ASN A 80 -18.25 21.48 -12.16
C ASN A 80 -17.02 21.77 -11.28
N ASN A 81 -16.47 20.76 -10.66
CA ASN A 81 -15.29 20.89 -9.82
C ASN A 81 -14.01 20.89 -10.67
N ARG A 82 -13.45 22.07 -10.88
CA ARG A 82 -12.17 22.26 -11.61
C ARG A 82 -10.99 21.52 -10.97
N PHE A 83 -11.04 21.25 -9.66
CA PHE A 83 -9.93 20.74 -8.85
C PHE A 83 -10.24 19.38 -8.21
N GLY A 84 -10.97 18.53 -8.90
CA GLY A 84 -11.33 17.21 -8.43
C GLY A 84 -12.65 17.16 -7.63
N ASN A 85 -13.14 15.96 -7.37
CA ASN A 85 -14.44 15.76 -6.76
C ASN A 85 -14.34 15.68 -5.23
N LYS A 86 -15.19 16.41 -4.50
CA LYS A 86 -15.16 16.44 -3.03
C LYS A 86 -15.52 15.10 -2.39
N SER A 87 -16.33 14.26 -3.03
CA SER A 87 -16.67 12.92 -2.56
C SER A 87 -15.42 12.06 -2.35
N TYR A 88 -14.36 12.30 -3.12
CA TYR A 88 -13.08 11.61 -2.93
C TYR A 88 -12.50 11.83 -1.53
N ARG A 89 -12.57 13.04 -0.98
CA ARG A 89 -12.07 13.32 0.38
C ARG A 89 -12.81 12.51 1.43
N ILE A 90 -14.12 12.44 1.30
CA ILE A 90 -14.98 11.71 2.23
C ILE A 90 -14.68 10.21 2.14
N TRP A 91 -14.62 9.67 0.91
CA TRP A 91 -14.24 8.28 0.68
C TRP A 91 -12.86 7.97 1.26
N HIS A 92 -11.86 8.81 0.99
CA HIS A 92 -10.48 8.63 1.48
C HIS A 92 -10.45 8.57 3.03
N GLU A 93 -11.09 9.52 3.69
CA GLU A 93 -11.12 9.58 5.15
C GLU A 93 -11.84 8.38 5.77
N GLN A 94 -13.01 8.02 5.25
CA GLN A 94 -13.81 6.94 5.83
C GLN A 94 -13.21 5.57 5.52
N THR A 95 -12.89 5.32 4.25
CA THR A 95 -12.46 3.99 3.79
C THR A 95 -10.98 3.73 4.05
N LEU A 96 -10.10 4.71 3.74
CA LEU A 96 -8.66 4.48 3.77
C LEU A 96 -8.03 4.85 5.12
N VAL A 97 -8.58 5.81 5.85
CA VAL A 97 -8.00 6.19 7.15
C VAL A 97 -8.70 5.46 8.30
N LYS A 98 -10.02 5.45 8.33
CA LYS A 98 -10.77 4.84 9.44
C LYS A 98 -10.94 3.33 9.28
N ASP A 99 -11.55 2.88 8.19
CA ASP A 99 -11.91 1.48 8.02
C ASP A 99 -10.69 0.60 7.72
N ALA A 100 -9.69 1.10 6.96
CA ALA A 100 -8.51 0.33 6.60
C ALA A 100 -7.68 -0.10 7.81
N THR A 101 -7.74 0.63 8.92
CA THR A 101 -7.11 0.20 10.18
C THR A 101 -7.57 -1.20 10.59
N VAL A 102 -8.89 -1.43 10.55
CA VAL A 102 -9.48 -2.74 10.90
C VAL A 102 -9.18 -3.78 9.82
N GLN A 103 -9.20 -3.38 8.55
CA GLN A 103 -8.96 -4.32 7.44
C GLN A 103 -7.50 -4.77 7.39
N ILE A 104 -6.52 -3.87 7.60
CA ILE A 104 -5.11 -4.22 7.68
C ILE A 104 -4.82 -5.10 8.90
N ALA A 105 -5.48 -4.86 10.03
CA ALA A 105 -5.34 -5.72 11.20
C ALA A 105 -5.76 -7.17 10.94
N LYS A 106 -6.75 -7.40 10.04
CA LYS A 106 -7.19 -8.74 9.65
C LYS A 106 -6.12 -9.54 8.92
N LEU A 107 -5.18 -8.88 8.21
CA LEU A 107 -4.07 -9.58 7.56
C LEU A 107 -3.27 -10.43 8.56
N PHE A 108 -3.23 -10.02 9.82
CA PHE A 108 -2.44 -10.67 10.86
C PHE A 108 -3.29 -11.51 11.84
N SER A 109 -4.60 -11.67 11.59
CA SER A 109 -5.50 -12.33 12.54
C SER A 109 -5.21 -13.83 12.72
N SER A 110 -4.62 -14.47 11.72
CA SER A 110 -4.22 -15.89 11.77
C SER A 110 -2.93 -16.13 12.56
N ASN A 111 -2.14 -15.09 12.82
CA ASN A 111 -0.87 -15.19 13.53
C ASN A 111 -1.02 -14.63 14.96
N SER A 112 -1.08 -15.50 15.95
CA SER A 112 -1.34 -15.21 17.37
C SER A 112 -0.23 -14.41 18.11
N GLY A 113 0.42 -13.44 17.47
CA GLY A 113 1.46 -12.60 18.07
C GLY A 113 0.96 -11.19 18.44
N ASN A 114 1.32 -10.71 19.62
CA ASN A 114 0.92 -9.42 20.20
C ASN A 114 1.34 -8.15 19.42
N ASN A 115 2.01 -8.26 18.26
CA ASN A 115 2.56 -7.11 17.53
C ASN A 115 1.66 -6.58 16.39
N ASN A 116 0.45 -7.10 16.24
CA ASN A 116 -0.38 -6.81 15.07
C ASN A 116 -0.88 -5.35 15.02
N GLN A 117 -1.24 -4.77 16.17
CA GLN A 117 -1.73 -3.39 16.23
C GLN A 117 -0.61 -2.37 15.95
N GLU A 118 0.60 -2.63 16.39
CA GLU A 118 1.76 -1.76 16.17
C GLU A 118 2.20 -1.78 14.70
N ALA A 119 2.16 -2.96 14.06
CA ALA A 119 2.40 -3.08 12.62
C ALA A 119 1.39 -2.28 11.79
N VAL A 120 0.12 -2.26 12.19
CA VAL A 120 -0.93 -1.45 11.52
C VAL A 120 -0.58 0.04 11.55
N LEU A 121 -0.03 0.56 12.65
CA LEU A 121 0.37 1.97 12.77
C LEU A 121 1.46 2.35 11.75
N GLU A 122 2.36 1.43 11.44
CA GLU A 122 3.40 1.65 10.43
C GLU A 122 2.88 1.48 9.00
N LEU A 123 2.06 0.47 8.75
CA LEU A 123 1.56 0.11 7.42
C LEU A 123 0.49 1.08 6.90
N LEU A 124 -0.39 1.54 7.77
CA LEU A 124 -1.55 2.35 7.41
C LEU A 124 -1.21 3.63 6.62
N PRO A 125 -0.18 4.43 6.97
CA PRO A 125 0.19 5.61 6.19
C PRO A 125 0.59 5.28 4.76
N TYR A 126 1.35 4.23 4.52
CA TYR A 126 1.71 3.81 3.16
C TYR A 126 0.49 3.35 2.37
N TYR A 127 -0.45 2.66 3.03
CA TYR A 127 -1.67 2.19 2.40
C TYR A 127 -2.59 3.35 1.99
N TYR A 128 -2.95 4.27 2.89
CA TYR A 128 -3.86 5.35 2.51
C TYR A 128 -3.23 6.35 1.54
N ASP A 129 -1.94 6.64 1.66
CA ASP A 129 -1.24 7.51 0.72
C ASP A 129 -1.07 6.88 -0.67
N SER A 130 -1.20 5.55 -0.80
CA SER A 130 -1.14 4.89 -2.10
C SER A 130 -2.33 5.18 -3.02
N PHE A 131 -3.41 5.73 -2.49
CA PHE A 131 -4.62 6.06 -3.24
C PHE A 131 -4.74 7.57 -3.58
N GLY A 132 -3.73 8.37 -3.30
CA GLY A 132 -3.72 9.80 -3.59
C GLY A 132 -3.77 10.69 -2.36
N ASN A 133 -3.82 12.00 -2.57
CA ASN A 133 -3.85 13.00 -1.51
C ASN A 133 -5.25 13.63 -1.37
N ALA A 134 -5.91 13.41 -0.23
CA ALA A 134 -7.27 13.91 0.01
C ALA A 134 -7.36 15.44 0.06
N THR A 135 -6.30 16.15 0.46
CA THR A 135 -6.30 17.62 0.53
C THR A 135 -6.19 18.24 -0.86
N ARG A 136 -5.22 17.79 -1.67
CA ARG A 136 -4.98 18.30 -3.03
C ARG A 136 -5.89 17.66 -4.07
N ILE A 137 -6.48 16.51 -3.76
CA ILE A 137 -7.27 15.66 -4.68
C ILE A 137 -6.42 15.37 -5.94
N ASP A 138 -5.22 14.89 -5.73
CA ASP A 138 -4.28 14.51 -6.78
C ASP A 138 -3.78 13.07 -6.60
N PHE A 139 -3.29 12.51 -7.70
CA PHE A 139 -2.64 11.21 -7.77
C PHE A 139 -1.43 11.30 -8.70
N GLY A 140 -0.38 10.56 -8.39
CA GLY A 140 0.84 10.50 -9.21
C GLY A 140 1.78 9.40 -8.74
N THR A 141 2.94 9.28 -9.39
CA THR A 141 3.92 8.21 -9.17
C THR A 141 4.37 8.05 -7.71
N GLY A 142 4.35 9.13 -6.91
CA GLY A 142 4.65 9.05 -5.49
C GLY A 142 3.62 8.21 -4.73
N HIS A 143 2.36 8.24 -5.14
CA HIS A 143 1.31 7.43 -4.54
C HIS A 143 1.45 5.95 -4.94
N GLU A 144 1.80 5.66 -6.19
CA GLU A 144 2.13 4.30 -6.64
C GLU A 144 3.30 3.71 -5.85
N VAL A 145 4.35 4.50 -5.61
CA VAL A 145 5.49 4.08 -4.78
C VAL A 145 5.05 3.79 -3.34
N ASN A 146 4.10 4.52 -2.76
CA ASN A 146 3.59 4.21 -1.43
C ASN A 146 2.95 2.82 -1.35
N PHE A 147 2.26 2.35 -2.40
CA PHE A 147 1.77 0.98 -2.44
C PHE A 147 2.93 -0.04 -2.46
N ILE A 148 3.97 0.23 -3.24
CA ILE A 148 5.19 -0.61 -3.23
C ILE A 148 5.84 -0.63 -1.84
N LEU A 149 5.86 0.51 -1.12
CA LEU A 149 6.40 0.57 0.24
C LEU A 149 5.54 -0.22 1.23
N PHE A 150 4.22 -0.18 1.11
CA PHE A 150 3.31 -1.03 1.86
C PHE A 150 3.63 -2.53 1.67
N LEU A 151 3.79 -2.96 0.42
CA LEU A 151 4.16 -4.34 0.09
C LEU A 151 5.58 -4.70 0.57
N LEU A 152 6.54 -3.79 0.47
CA LEU A 152 7.90 -3.98 0.99
C LEU A 152 7.88 -4.19 2.51
N CYS A 153 7.09 -3.42 3.24
CA CYS A 153 6.94 -3.62 4.68
C CYS A 153 6.38 -5.01 4.99
N LEU A 154 5.34 -5.46 4.31
CA LEU A 154 4.79 -6.81 4.45
C LEU A 154 5.82 -7.89 4.12
N TYR A 155 6.62 -7.68 3.07
CA TYR A 155 7.71 -8.59 2.70
C TYR A 155 8.81 -8.64 3.78
N LYS A 156 9.22 -7.50 4.32
CA LYS A 156 10.21 -7.43 5.44
C LYS A 156 9.69 -8.08 6.72
N MET A 157 8.39 -8.03 6.96
CA MET A 157 7.72 -8.70 8.07
C MET A 157 7.57 -10.22 7.86
N LYS A 158 7.98 -10.77 6.71
CA LYS A 158 7.78 -12.17 6.34
C LYS A 158 6.30 -12.59 6.18
N TYR A 159 5.41 -11.60 6.01
CA TYR A 159 4.04 -11.84 5.62
C TYR A 159 3.96 -12.25 4.15
N LEU A 160 4.73 -11.59 3.28
CA LEU A 160 4.97 -11.96 1.89
C LEU A 160 6.34 -12.64 1.74
N ASN A 161 6.49 -13.47 0.71
CA ASN A 161 7.72 -14.17 0.34
C ASN A 161 8.03 -14.02 -1.16
N ASP A 162 9.15 -14.59 -1.63
CA ASP A 162 9.61 -14.45 -3.02
C ASP A 162 8.62 -15.00 -4.05
N MET A 163 7.85 -16.03 -3.70
CA MET A 163 6.86 -16.62 -4.62
C MET A 163 5.70 -15.66 -4.87
N ASP A 164 5.36 -14.82 -3.90
CA ASP A 164 4.28 -13.84 -3.98
C ASP A 164 4.59 -12.69 -4.94
N LEU A 165 5.89 -12.39 -5.19
CA LEU A 165 6.30 -11.28 -6.03
C LEU A 165 5.78 -11.40 -7.48
N SER A 166 5.57 -12.62 -7.96
CA SER A 166 5.04 -12.86 -9.31
C SER A 166 3.57 -12.44 -9.44
N PHE A 167 2.83 -12.35 -8.35
CA PHE A 167 1.43 -11.93 -8.34
C PHE A 167 1.24 -10.43 -8.14
N ILE A 168 2.27 -9.72 -7.64
CA ILE A 168 2.18 -8.28 -7.39
C ILE A 168 2.08 -7.47 -8.70
N GLY A 169 2.64 -7.96 -9.78
CA GLY A 169 2.71 -7.26 -11.06
C GLY A 169 1.78 -7.81 -12.14
N THR A 170 0.90 -8.74 -11.80
CA THR A 170 -0.10 -9.33 -12.69
C THR A 170 -1.50 -9.01 -12.22
#